data_d33bb5ee38bdc2ef2366531f597010ac
#
_entry.id   d33bb5ee38bdc2ef2366531f597010ac
#
_cell.length_a   1.000
_cell.length_b   1.000
_cell.length_c   1.000
_cell.angle_alpha   90.00
_cell.angle_beta   90.00
_cell.angle_gamma   90.00
#
_symmetry.space_group_name_H-M   'P 1'
#
loop_
_entity.id
_entity.type
_entity.pdbx_description
1 polymer ?
#
loop_
_entity_poly.entity_id
_entity_poly.type
_entity_poly.pdbx_seq_one_letter_code
_entity_poly.pdbx_strand_id
1 'polypeptide(L)'
;VLTRRLERALICADNARVVNVSSKVHSIVKKLDFASLRKPTKSLSGINEYAVSKLANILFTSELHRRYASLGISSFAIHPGLVDTEIWRTLPFFLRPILKLKGMLTPEEGAKNVLQCAFVDASTYSGKYFSKCTPSSPSTLATDQELAIKLWEQSESWMNHYSE
;
A
#
# COMPACT_ATOMS: atom_id res chain seq x y z
N VAL A 1 -0.28 -3.26 -12.40
CA VAL A 1 -0.96 -3.14 -13.70
C VAL A 1 -1.35 -1.67 -13.97
N LEU A 2 -2.26 -1.04 -13.17
CA LEU A 2 -2.76 0.31 -13.44
C LEU A 2 -1.64 1.35 -13.59
N THR A 3 -0.72 1.44 -12.61
CA THR A 3 0.38 2.42 -12.63
C THR A 3 1.25 2.25 -13.86
N ARG A 4 1.54 1.02 -14.30
CA ARG A 4 2.32 0.74 -15.51
C ARG A 4 1.59 1.16 -16.79
N ARG A 5 0.28 0.97 -16.86
CA ARG A 5 -0.52 1.44 -18.00
C ARG A 5 -0.61 2.96 -18.07
N LEU A 6 -0.51 3.65 -16.93
CA LEU A 6 -0.52 5.10 -16.83
C LEU A 6 0.89 5.72 -16.89
N GLU A 7 1.95 4.92 -17.05
CA GLU A 7 3.35 5.37 -16.96
C GLU A 7 3.64 6.58 -17.84
N ARG A 8 3.26 6.55 -19.11
CA ARG A 8 3.46 7.69 -20.02
C ARG A 8 2.75 8.93 -19.55
N ALA A 9 1.50 8.81 -19.10
CA ALA A 9 0.74 9.94 -18.58
C ALA A 9 1.38 10.51 -17.31
N LEU A 10 1.88 9.63 -16.41
CA LEU A 10 2.57 10.06 -15.19
C LEU A 10 3.90 10.77 -15.50
N ILE A 11 4.67 10.28 -16.46
CA ILE A 11 5.94 10.91 -16.86
C ILE A 11 5.70 12.27 -17.52
N CYS A 12 4.63 12.42 -18.31
CA CYS A 12 4.29 13.67 -18.98
C CYS A 12 3.59 14.69 -18.06
N ALA A 13 3.19 14.28 -16.88
CA ALA A 13 2.49 15.17 -15.94
C ALA A 13 3.48 15.91 -15.03
N ASP A 14 3.25 17.22 -14.86
CA ASP A 14 3.97 17.98 -13.86
C ASP A 14 3.62 17.50 -12.46
N ASN A 15 4.64 17.11 -11.68
CA ASN A 15 4.48 16.66 -10.29
C ASN A 15 3.56 15.45 -10.09
N ALA A 16 3.71 14.43 -10.93
CA ALA A 16 2.94 13.20 -10.81
C ALA A 16 3.09 12.52 -9.44
N ARG A 17 1.98 12.10 -8.86
CA ARG A 17 1.95 11.48 -7.54
C ARG A 17 1.15 10.17 -7.54
N VAL A 18 1.75 9.13 -6.96
CA VAL A 18 1.11 7.83 -6.74
C VAL A 18 0.98 7.57 -5.25
N VAL A 19 -0.22 7.55 -4.73
CA VAL A 19 -0.51 7.28 -3.31
C VAL A 19 -1.11 5.90 -3.16
N ASN A 20 -0.38 5.00 -2.51
CA ASN A 20 -0.78 3.63 -2.27
C ASN A 20 -1.35 3.46 -0.86
N VAL A 21 -2.61 3.06 -0.76
CA VAL A 21 -3.23 2.81 0.54
C VAL A 21 -2.76 1.47 1.10
N SER A 22 -1.95 1.55 2.15
CA SER A 22 -1.47 0.41 2.92
C SER A 22 -2.24 0.27 4.25
N SER A 23 -1.73 -0.52 5.17
CA SER A 23 -2.30 -0.70 6.50
C SER A 23 -1.20 -1.07 7.50
N LYS A 24 -1.40 -0.69 8.76
CA LYS A 24 -0.52 -1.10 9.86
C LYS A 24 -0.43 -2.63 10.02
N VAL A 25 -1.41 -3.36 9.51
CA VAL A 25 -1.43 -4.83 9.53
C VAL A 25 -0.28 -5.46 8.72
N HIS A 26 0.37 -4.73 7.80
CA HIS A 26 1.55 -5.24 7.08
C HIS A 26 2.66 -5.76 8.02
N SER A 27 2.72 -5.24 9.25
CA SER A 27 3.76 -5.61 10.23
C SER A 27 3.63 -7.03 10.80
N ILE A 28 2.48 -7.69 10.63
CA ILE A 28 2.34 -9.09 11.07
C ILE A 28 3.00 -10.08 10.11
N VAL A 29 3.31 -9.66 8.87
CA VAL A 29 3.97 -10.50 7.88
C VAL A 29 5.40 -10.75 8.29
N LYS A 30 5.79 -12.01 8.43
CA LYS A 30 7.16 -12.41 8.79
C LYS A 30 8.00 -12.81 7.58
N LYS A 31 7.35 -13.28 6.52
CA LYS A 31 7.99 -13.71 5.27
C LYS A 31 7.04 -13.53 4.10
N LEU A 32 7.56 -13.07 2.98
CA LEU A 32 6.82 -13.00 1.72
C LEU A 32 7.14 -14.23 0.86
N ASP A 33 6.11 -15.05 0.63
CA ASP A 33 6.22 -16.22 -0.25
C ASP A 33 5.58 -15.91 -1.60
N PHE A 34 6.41 -15.70 -2.62
CA PHE A 34 5.98 -15.38 -3.98
C PHE A 34 5.14 -16.48 -4.63
N ALA A 35 5.39 -17.76 -4.28
CA ALA A 35 4.62 -18.88 -4.81
C ALA A 35 3.16 -18.89 -4.33
N SER A 36 2.88 -18.22 -3.23
CA SER A 36 1.52 -18.13 -2.64
C SER A 36 0.74 -16.89 -3.06
N LEU A 37 1.38 -15.85 -3.59
CA LEU A 37 0.75 -14.53 -3.86
C LEU A 37 -0.47 -14.60 -4.80
N ARG A 38 -0.51 -15.58 -5.70
CA ARG A 38 -1.59 -15.76 -6.67
C ARG A 38 -2.50 -16.95 -6.36
N LYS A 39 -2.29 -17.61 -5.23
CA LYS A 39 -3.15 -18.73 -4.82
C LYS A 39 -4.41 -18.21 -4.14
N PRO A 40 -5.53 -18.93 -4.25
CA PRO A 40 -6.73 -18.60 -3.51
C PRO A 40 -6.47 -18.54 -2.00
N THR A 41 -7.15 -17.63 -1.31
CA THR A 41 -7.12 -17.52 0.15
C THR A 41 -7.58 -18.83 0.79
N LYS A 42 -6.75 -19.39 1.66
CA LYS A 42 -7.05 -20.62 2.38
C LYS A 42 -7.57 -20.36 3.79
N SER A 43 -7.29 -19.20 4.37
CA SER A 43 -7.71 -18.84 5.71
C SER A 43 -9.14 -18.31 5.72
N LEU A 44 -9.93 -18.67 6.74
CA LEU A 44 -11.29 -18.16 6.92
C LEU A 44 -11.32 -16.63 7.15
N SER A 45 -10.27 -16.06 7.72
CA SER A 45 -10.23 -14.64 8.04
C SER A 45 -9.64 -13.76 6.92
N GLY A 46 -8.82 -14.31 6.02
CA GLY A 46 -8.10 -13.55 4.99
C GLY A 46 -7.10 -12.51 5.51
N ILE A 47 -6.86 -12.45 6.83
CA ILE A 47 -6.02 -11.40 7.45
C ILE A 47 -4.58 -11.47 6.98
N ASN A 48 -4.02 -12.66 6.83
CA ASN A 48 -2.64 -12.85 6.38
C ASN A 48 -2.47 -12.38 4.94
N GLU A 49 -3.38 -12.75 4.05
CA GLU A 49 -3.37 -12.38 2.64
C GLU A 49 -3.59 -10.86 2.49
N TYR A 50 -4.47 -10.29 3.30
CA TYR A 50 -4.65 -8.85 3.39
C TYR A 50 -3.36 -8.16 3.86
N ALA A 51 -2.71 -8.66 4.91
CA ALA A 51 -1.45 -8.11 5.42
C ALA A 51 -0.35 -8.17 4.36
N VAL A 52 -0.24 -9.28 3.64
CA VAL A 52 0.70 -9.45 2.52
C VAL A 52 0.42 -8.43 1.41
N SER A 53 -0.84 -8.21 1.05
CA SER A 53 -1.20 -7.20 0.05
C SER A 53 -0.80 -5.78 0.47
N LYS A 54 -0.89 -5.47 1.78
CA LYS A 54 -0.52 -4.15 2.32
C LYS A 54 0.98 -3.99 2.49
N LEU A 55 1.73 -5.06 2.74
CA LEU A 55 3.18 -5.10 2.63
C LEU A 55 3.63 -4.84 1.19
N ALA A 56 3.02 -5.52 0.23
CA ALA A 56 3.33 -5.36 -1.18
C ALA A 56 3.13 -3.91 -1.65
N ASN A 57 2.12 -3.19 -1.15
CA ASN A 57 1.92 -1.78 -1.47
C ASN A 57 3.06 -0.88 -0.97
N ILE A 58 3.68 -1.18 0.18
CA ILE A 58 4.83 -0.42 0.69
C ILE A 58 6.08 -0.72 -0.15
N LEU A 59 6.36 -2.00 -0.40
CA LEU A 59 7.49 -2.42 -1.24
C LEU A 59 7.37 -1.83 -2.66
N PHE A 60 6.18 -1.86 -3.25
CA PHE A 60 5.91 -1.25 -4.55
C PHE A 60 6.16 0.26 -4.53
N THR A 61 5.75 0.96 -3.47
CA THR A 61 5.97 2.41 -3.32
C THR A 61 7.46 2.74 -3.29
N SER A 62 8.24 2.01 -2.51
CA SER A 62 9.69 2.18 -2.42
C SER A 62 10.38 1.95 -3.76
N GLU A 63 10.03 0.87 -4.46
CA GLU A 63 10.63 0.54 -5.74
C GLU A 63 10.18 1.48 -6.87
N LEU A 64 8.94 1.95 -6.83
CA LEU A 64 8.44 2.98 -7.76
C LEU A 64 9.24 4.28 -7.60
N HIS A 65 9.49 4.72 -6.37
CA HIS A 65 10.35 5.87 -6.09
C HIS A 65 11.75 5.66 -6.68
N ARG A 66 12.37 4.53 -6.38
CA ARG A 66 13.73 4.21 -6.84
C ARG A 66 13.86 4.27 -8.36
N ARG A 67 12.84 3.82 -9.08
CA ARG A 67 12.86 3.74 -10.56
C ARG A 67 12.45 5.04 -11.25
N TYR A 68 11.53 5.79 -10.67
CA TYR A 68 10.84 6.87 -11.38
C TYR A 68 10.95 8.25 -10.74
N ALA A 69 11.64 8.41 -9.61
CA ALA A 69 11.80 9.71 -8.98
C ALA A 69 12.54 10.69 -9.91
N SER A 70 13.57 10.23 -10.62
CA SER A 70 14.30 11.03 -11.61
C SER A 70 13.47 11.43 -12.83
N LEU A 71 12.33 10.76 -13.05
CA LEU A 71 11.37 11.06 -14.13
C LEU A 71 10.19 11.90 -13.63
N GLY A 72 10.29 12.49 -12.43
CA GLY A 72 9.28 13.38 -11.87
C GLY A 72 8.09 12.67 -11.19
N ILE A 73 8.12 11.36 -11.02
CA ILE A 73 7.04 10.62 -10.36
C ILE A 73 7.37 10.42 -8.88
N SER A 74 6.53 10.96 -8.01
CA SER A 74 6.61 10.76 -6.56
C SER A 74 5.65 9.67 -6.11
N SER A 75 6.05 8.88 -5.11
CA SER A 75 5.23 7.78 -4.61
C SER A 75 5.17 7.76 -3.10
N PHE A 76 4.01 7.40 -2.55
CA PHE A 76 3.76 7.39 -1.11
C PHE A 76 2.96 6.15 -0.72
N ALA A 77 3.27 5.56 0.42
CA ALA A 77 2.43 4.52 1.03
C ALA A 77 1.80 5.07 2.30
N ILE A 78 0.50 4.87 2.51
CA ILE A 78 -0.18 5.40 3.68
C ILE A 78 -1.08 4.37 4.37
N HIS A 79 -1.02 4.33 5.70
CA HIS A 79 -2.05 3.78 6.55
C HIS A 79 -2.97 4.91 7.02
N PRO A 80 -4.23 4.97 6.53
CA PRO A 80 -5.13 6.09 6.83
C PRO A 80 -5.65 6.12 8.27
N GLY A 81 -5.37 5.10 9.06
CA GLY A 81 -5.95 4.85 10.37
C GLY A 81 -6.93 3.68 10.34
N LEU A 82 -7.61 3.45 11.44
CA LEU A 82 -8.69 2.47 11.54
C LEU A 82 -9.97 3.12 11.03
N VAL A 83 -10.28 2.94 9.76
CA VAL A 83 -11.44 3.57 9.11
C VAL A 83 -12.64 2.62 9.15
N ASP A 84 -13.82 3.14 9.45
CA ASP A 84 -15.09 2.40 9.41
C ASP A 84 -15.49 2.15 7.95
N THR A 85 -15.06 1.03 7.43
CA THR A 85 -15.32 0.60 6.05
C THR A 85 -15.95 -0.77 6.02
N GLU A 86 -16.46 -1.15 4.86
CA GLU A 86 -17.11 -2.43 4.63
C GLU A 86 -16.23 -3.67 4.89
N ILE A 87 -14.92 -3.51 5.00
CA ILE A 87 -14.01 -4.61 5.36
C ILE A 87 -14.37 -5.24 6.71
N TRP A 88 -15.06 -4.50 7.56
CA TRP A 88 -15.53 -4.96 8.87
C TRP A 88 -16.89 -5.67 8.83
N ARG A 89 -17.51 -5.80 7.65
CA ARG A 89 -18.80 -6.50 7.49
C ARG A 89 -18.74 -7.96 7.89
N THR A 90 -17.59 -8.59 7.75
CA THR A 90 -17.37 -10.00 8.13
C THR A 90 -17.24 -10.22 9.64
N LEU A 91 -17.08 -9.13 10.42
CA LEU A 91 -17.05 -9.22 11.86
C LEU A 91 -18.46 -9.36 12.46
N PRO A 92 -18.63 -10.21 13.49
CA PRO A 92 -19.86 -10.30 14.25
C PRO A 92 -20.32 -8.90 14.73
N PHE A 93 -21.59 -8.60 14.58
CA PHE A 93 -22.16 -7.26 14.84
C PHE A 93 -21.89 -6.75 16.26
N PHE A 94 -21.75 -7.64 17.24
CA PHE A 94 -21.48 -7.29 18.65
C PHE A 94 -20.03 -6.82 18.89
N LEU A 95 -19.10 -7.07 17.97
CA LEU A 95 -17.73 -6.56 18.06
C LEU A 95 -17.56 -5.15 17.46
N ARG A 96 -18.51 -4.70 16.64
CA ARG A 96 -18.46 -3.36 16.01
C ARG A 96 -18.46 -2.21 17.00
N PRO A 97 -19.27 -2.22 18.09
CA PRO A 97 -19.21 -1.16 19.10
C PRO A 97 -17.85 -1.04 19.77
N ILE A 98 -17.17 -2.18 20.01
CA ILE A 98 -15.83 -2.19 20.62
C ILE A 98 -14.80 -1.54 19.70
N LEU A 99 -14.91 -1.76 18.39
CA LEU A 99 -14.02 -1.10 17.40
C LEU A 99 -14.27 0.41 17.35
N LYS A 100 -15.55 0.86 17.42
CA LYS A 100 -15.90 2.28 17.50
C LYS A 100 -15.31 2.93 18.75
N LEU A 101 -15.34 2.26 19.89
CA LEU A 101 -14.70 2.74 21.13
C LEU A 101 -13.17 2.89 21.00
N LYS A 102 -12.53 2.15 20.10
CA LYS A 102 -11.08 2.26 19.80
C LYS A 102 -10.73 3.42 18.86
N GLY A 103 -11.63 4.35 18.60
CA GLY A 103 -11.38 5.54 17.78
C GLY A 103 -11.32 5.23 16.29
N MET A 104 -12.31 4.49 15.79
CA MET A 104 -12.48 4.34 14.34
C MET A 104 -12.76 5.71 13.72
N LEU A 105 -12.05 5.97 12.64
CA LEU A 105 -12.22 7.16 11.82
C LEU A 105 -13.43 6.98 10.90
N THR A 106 -14.12 8.05 10.58
CA THR A 106 -15.09 8.04 9.48
C THR A 106 -14.37 7.85 8.13
N PRO A 107 -15.08 7.44 7.07
CA PRO A 107 -14.51 7.38 5.73
C PRO A 107 -13.92 8.72 5.28
N GLU A 108 -14.56 9.84 5.63
CA GLU A 108 -14.10 11.19 5.32
C GLU A 108 -12.80 11.54 6.04
N GLU A 109 -12.68 11.19 7.32
CA GLU A 109 -11.43 11.37 8.08
C GLU A 109 -10.29 10.52 7.51
N GLY A 110 -10.59 9.27 7.15
CA GLY A 110 -9.65 8.40 6.45
C GLY A 110 -9.18 8.98 5.12
N ALA A 111 -10.11 9.52 4.34
CA ALA A 111 -9.82 10.17 3.06
C ALA A 111 -8.96 11.43 3.24
N LYS A 112 -9.21 12.27 4.25
CA LYS A 112 -8.37 13.42 4.58
C LYS A 112 -6.91 13.02 4.81
N ASN A 113 -6.68 11.91 5.55
CA ASN A 113 -5.33 11.40 5.76
C ASN A 113 -4.64 11.03 4.44
N VAL A 114 -5.36 10.41 3.51
CA VAL A 114 -4.83 10.06 2.18
C VAL A 114 -4.53 11.31 1.36
N LEU A 115 -5.45 12.28 1.35
CA LEU A 115 -5.28 13.55 0.63
C LEU A 115 -4.09 14.35 1.16
N GLN A 116 -3.91 14.44 2.48
CA GLN A 116 -2.73 15.10 3.04
C GLN A 116 -1.42 14.48 2.54
N CYS A 117 -1.36 13.15 2.43
CA CYS A 117 -0.20 12.48 1.88
C CYS A 117 0.05 12.85 0.41
N ALA A 118 -1.01 13.15 -0.34
CA ALA A 118 -0.90 13.59 -1.72
C ALA A 118 -0.32 15.03 -1.86
N PHE A 119 -0.30 15.82 -0.79
CA PHE A 119 0.16 17.21 -0.79
C PHE A 119 1.47 17.45 -0.01
N VAL A 120 2.05 16.43 0.63
CA VAL A 120 3.34 16.57 1.32
C VAL A 120 4.46 16.93 0.35
N ASP A 121 5.55 17.49 0.88
CA ASP A 121 6.74 17.76 0.08
C ASP A 121 7.32 16.47 -0.51
N ALA A 122 7.26 16.38 -1.83
CA ALA A 122 7.69 15.19 -2.56
C ALA A 122 9.21 15.00 -2.56
N SER A 123 9.98 16.09 -2.49
CA SER A 123 11.43 16.04 -2.48
C SER A 123 11.97 15.35 -1.23
N THR A 124 11.30 15.55 -0.11
CA THR A 124 11.68 14.99 1.19
C THR A 124 11.06 13.62 1.45
N TYR A 125 9.83 13.38 0.98
CA TYR A 125 9.01 12.28 1.45
C TYR A 125 8.64 11.24 0.40
N SER A 126 9.02 11.41 -0.85
CA SER A 126 8.78 10.36 -1.86
C SER A 126 9.43 9.04 -1.49
N GLY A 127 8.74 7.94 -1.71
CA GLY A 127 9.15 6.58 -1.33
C GLY A 127 8.86 6.21 0.12
N LYS A 128 8.33 7.13 0.94
CA LYS A 128 8.11 6.90 2.38
C LYS A 128 6.73 6.31 2.70
N TYR A 129 6.67 5.71 3.90
CA TYR A 129 5.45 5.22 4.52
C TYR A 129 4.93 6.22 5.55
N PHE A 130 3.62 6.40 5.56
CA PHE A 130 2.90 7.27 6.50
C PHE A 130 1.92 6.45 7.32
N SER A 131 1.84 6.78 8.61
CA SER A 131 0.75 6.33 9.48
C SER A 131 -0.11 7.53 9.82
N LYS A 132 -1.35 7.55 9.33
CA LYS A 132 -2.16 8.76 9.28
C LYS A 132 -1.42 9.83 8.48
N CYS A 133 -1.22 11.00 9.00
CA CYS A 133 -0.53 12.09 8.29
C CYS A 133 0.96 12.23 8.68
N THR A 134 1.51 11.27 9.42
CA THR A 134 2.87 11.36 9.95
C THR A 134 3.80 10.36 9.26
N PRO A 135 4.99 10.79 8.76
CA PRO A 135 6.02 9.87 8.31
C PRO A 135 6.34 8.85 9.40
N SER A 136 6.40 7.59 9.06
CA SER A 136 6.54 6.51 10.03
C SER A 136 7.43 5.40 9.48
N SER A 137 8.12 4.69 10.37
CA SER A 137 8.89 3.51 9.98
C SER A 137 7.96 2.31 9.79
N PRO A 138 7.95 1.69 8.61
CA PRO A 138 7.23 0.43 8.41
C PRO A 138 7.98 -0.74 9.05
N SER A 139 7.49 -1.98 8.92
CA SER A 139 8.21 -3.17 9.38
C SER A 139 9.53 -3.34 8.64
N THR A 140 10.49 -4.04 9.26
CA THR A 140 11.80 -4.34 8.64
C THR A 140 11.65 -5.00 7.27
N LEU A 141 10.70 -5.92 7.13
CA LEU A 141 10.46 -6.58 5.84
C LEU A 141 9.96 -5.60 4.75
N ALA A 142 9.27 -4.53 5.15
CA ALA A 142 8.78 -3.51 4.23
C ALA A 142 9.87 -2.49 3.80
N THR A 143 11.04 -2.51 4.44
CA THR A 143 12.22 -1.72 4.07
C THR A 143 13.25 -2.53 3.29
N ASP A 144 12.99 -3.81 3.04
CA ASP A 144 13.88 -4.70 2.30
C ASP A 144 13.84 -4.37 0.81
N GLN A 145 14.93 -3.78 0.33
CA GLN A 145 15.04 -3.33 -1.06
C GLN A 145 15.15 -4.50 -2.05
N GLU A 146 15.82 -5.58 -1.69
CA GLU A 146 15.92 -6.76 -2.56
C GLU A 146 14.54 -7.40 -2.75
N LEU A 147 13.76 -7.45 -1.67
CA LEU A 147 12.40 -7.93 -1.70
C LEU A 147 11.49 -7.03 -2.57
N ALA A 148 11.69 -5.71 -2.51
CA ALA A 148 10.95 -4.75 -3.34
C ALA A 148 11.27 -4.92 -4.84
N ILE A 149 12.54 -5.08 -5.19
CA ILE A 149 12.99 -5.36 -6.56
C ILE A 149 12.37 -6.68 -7.05
N LYS A 150 12.48 -7.74 -6.27
CA LYS A 150 11.94 -9.05 -6.62
C LYS A 150 10.42 -9.03 -6.81
N LEU A 151 9.70 -8.30 -5.96
CA LEU A 151 8.26 -8.13 -6.11
C LEU A 151 7.90 -7.40 -7.41
N TRP A 152 8.67 -6.37 -7.77
CA TRP A 152 8.49 -5.64 -9.02
C TRP A 152 8.68 -6.55 -10.22
N GLU A 153 9.82 -7.24 -10.32
CA GLU A 153 10.15 -8.13 -11.42
C GLU A 153 9.13 -9.26 -11.59
N GLN A 154 8.72 -9.86 -10.47
CA GLN A 154 7.69 -10.88 -10.49
C GLN A 154 6.33 -10.34 -10.96
N SER A 155 6.00 -9.10 -10.58
CA SER A 155 4.77 -8.45 -11.03
C SER A 155 4.80 -8.11 -12.54
N GLU A 156 5.95 -7.68 -13.06
CA GLU A 156 6.18 -7.47 -14.49
C GLU A 156 6.01 -8.78 -15.27
N SER A 157 6.64 -9.85 -14.79
CA SER A 157 6.50 -11.19 -15.39
C SER A 157 5.03 -11.63 -15.46
N TRP A 158 4.27 -11.41 -14.39
CA TRP A 158 2.84 -11.75 -14.39
C TRP A 158 2.02 -10.89 -15.35
N MET A 159 2.36 -9.61 -15.53
CA MET A 159 1.65 -8.74 -16.46
C MET A 159 1.85 -9.16 -17.92
N ASN A 160 3.06 -9.53 -18.29
CA ASN A 160 3.39 -9.95 -19.64
C ASN A 160 2.57 -11.18 -20.08
N HIS A 161 2.29 -12.11 -19.16
CA HIS A 161 1.43 -13.27 -19.42
C HIS A 161 -0.07 -12.96 -19.58
N TYR A 162 -0.51 -11.73 -19.28
CA TYR A 162 -1.91 -11.30 -19.47
C TYR A 162 -2.09 -10.36 -20.68
N SER A 163 -1.00 -10.05 -21.37
CA SER A 163 -1.03 -9.15 -22.54
C SER A 163 -1.02 -9.90 -23.86
N GLU A 164 -0.93 -11.23 -23.77
CA GLU A 164 -1.14 -12.20 -24.87
C GLU A 164 -2.58 -12.74 -24.83
#